data_9727249bb8fd6efaf8ba7f877cba6f2b
#
_entry.id   9727249bb8fd6efaf8ba7f877cba6f2b
#
_cell.length_a   1.000
_cell.length_b   1.000
_cell.length_c   1.000
_cell.angle_alpha   90.00
_cell.angle_beta   90.00
_cell.angle_gamma   90.00
#
_symmetry.space_group_name_H-M   'P 1'
#
loop_
_entity.id
_entity.type
_entity.pdbx_description
1 polymer ?
#
loop_
_entity_poly.entity_id
_entity_poly.type
_entity_poly.pdbx_seq_one_letter_code
_entity_poly.pdbx_strand_id
1 'polypeptide(L)'
;VGGFFKKVVGTTRRYEMPKRGKKYREAFASFDAQQQYDAKEAMEILVKMSTAKFDETVEAHIKLGVDGRHADQQVRGAIVLPHGTGKTKRVLVFAKGPKAQEAEAAGADFVGAEELAEKIQKENWFDFDVVVATPDMMGVVGKLGKVLGPKGMMPNPKSGTVTMDIEKAMEEIKAGKVEYRLDKTNIVHTPVGKVSFGPEKLAENFNALMEAIIKAKPSVAKGQYLRSVTLATTMSPGVKVNPQRIQG
;
A
#
# COMPACT_ATOMS: atom_id res chain seq x y z
N VAL A 1 -30.08 -28.87 56.79
CA VAL A 1 -30.20 -29.15 55.34
C VAL A 1 -29.25 -28.22 54.61
N GLY A 2 -28.03 -28.70 54.36
CA GLY A 2 -26.95 -27.93 53.73
C GLY A 2 -26.95 -28.12 52.25
N GLY A 3 -27.19 -27.03 51.54
CA GLY A 3 -27.08 -26.99 50.07
C GLY A 3 -25.67 -26.68 49.64
N PHE A 4 -25.02 -27.65 48.99
CA PHE A 4 -23.70 -27.51 48.37
C PHE A 4 -23.80 -26.63 47.11
N PHE A 5 -23.35 -25.38 47.19
CA PHE A 5 -23.06 -24.60 46.00
C PHE A 5 -21.72 -25.03 45.42
N LYS A 6 -21.74 -25.84 44.36
CA LYS A 6 -20.57 -26.07 43.48
C LYS A 6 -20.27 -24.78 42.73
N LYS A 7 -19.20 -24.07 43.13
CA LYS A 7 -18.55 -23.04 42.30
C LYS A 7 -18.04 -23.66 41.03
N VAL A 8 -18.71 -23.40 39.90
CA VAL A 8 -18.15 -23.66 38.56
C VAL A 8 -17.08 -22.60 38.34
N VAL A 9 -15.83 -23.00 38.57
CA VAL A 9 -14.67 -22.21 38.17
C VAL A 9 -14.59 -22.29 36.66
N GLY A 10 -15.11 -21.28 35.98
CA GLY A 10 -14.94 -21.11 34.55
C GLY A 10 -13.47 -20.91 34.22
N THR A 11 -12.82 -21.95 33.70
CA THR A 11 -11.52 -21.86 33.07
C THR A 11 -11.66 -20.99 31.83
N THR A 12 -11.46 -19.70 31.96
CA THR A 12 -11.17 -18.81 30.84
C THR A 12 -9.90 -19.36 30.21
N ARG A 13 -10.02 -20.08 29.10
CA ARG A 13 -8.87 -20.39 28.22
C ARG A 13 -8.27 -19.07 27.84
N ARG A 14 -7.19 -18.63 28.51
CA ARG A 14 -6.32 -17.60 28.00
C ARG A 14 -5.79 -18.15 26.68
N TYR A 15 -6.21 -17.56 25.58
CA TYR A 15 -5.55 -17.74 24.30
C TYR A 15 -4.13 -17.19 24.50
N GLU A 16 -3.18 -18.06 24.85
CA GLU A 16 -1.76 -17.68 24.81
C GLU A 16 -1.45 -17.39 23.33
N MET A 17 -1.23 -16.14 23.03
CA MET A 17 -0.73 -15.76 21.71
C MET A 17 0.58 -16.49 21.47
N PRO A 18 0.82 -17.03 20.27
CA PRO A 18 2.03 -17.77 19.98
C PRO A 18 3.26 -16.91 20.29
N LYS A 19 4.23 -17.50 20.99
CA LYS A 19 5.45 -16.80 21.40
C LYS A 19 6.18 -16.30 20.14
N ARG A 20 6.35 -14.99 20.04
CA ARG A 20 7.10 -14.36 18.95
C ARG A 20 8.55 -14.81 18.93
N GLY A 21 9.18 -14.87 17.75
CA GLY A 21 10.58 -15.29 17.60
C GLY A 21 11.56 -14.40 18.38
N LYS A 22 12.77 -14.90 18.66
CA LYS A 22 13.79 -14.19 19.46
C LYS A 22 14.09 -12.81 18.88
N LYS A 23 14.41 -12.70 17.60
CA LYS A 23 14.73 -11.43 16.92
C LYS A 23 13.60 -10.40 17.03
N TYR A 24 12.34 -10.82 16.87
CA TYR A 24 11.20 -9.93 17.05
C TYR A 24 11.09 -9.40 18.48
N ARG A 25 11.36 -10.24 19.50
CA ARG A 25 11.32 -9.82 20.89
C ARG A 25 12.45 -8.86 21.24
N GLU A 26 13.64 -9.07 20.69
CA GLU A 26 14.80 -8.18 20.81
C GLU A 26 14.48 -6.82 20.16
N ALA A 27 13.95 -6.82 18.93
CA ALA A 27 13.50 -5.61 18.26
C ALA A 27 12.41 -4.87 19.03
N PHE A 28 11.43 -5.59 19.60
CA PHE A 28 10.37 -5.00 20.42
C PHE A 28 10.86 -4.39 21.71
N ALA A 29 11.92 -4.94 22.32
CA ALA A 29 12.54 -4.43 23.54
C ALA A 29 13.46 -3.22 23.30
N SER A 30 13.82 -2.92 22.04
CA SER A 30 14.74 -1.82 21.69
C SER A 30 14.11 -0.44 21.66
N PHE A 31 12.76 -0.34 21.72
CA PHE A 31 12.04 0.92 21.72
C PHE A 31 10.77 0.84 22.59
N ASP A 32 10.20 1.98 22.96
CA ASP A 32 8.93 2.02 23.69
C ASP A 32 7.74 1.98 22.71
N ALA A 33 7.02 0.86 22.70
CA ALA A 33 5.86 0.65 21.83
C ALA A 33 4.62 1.52 22.18
N GLN A 34 4.61 2.18 23.34
CA GLN A 34 3.52 3.08 23.75
C GLN A 34 3.79 4.53 23.32
N GLN A 35 5.04 4.91 23.20
CA GLN A 35 5.45 6.24 22.77
C GLN A 35 5.09 6.50 21.30
N GLN A 36 4.75 7.75 20.99
CA GLN A 36 4.57 8.25 19.63
C GLN A 36 5.82 9.05 19.26
N TYR A 37 6.47 8.63 18.19
CA TYR A 37 7.73 9.20 17.70
C TYR A 37 7.50 10.22 16.58
N ASP A 38 8.49 11.02 16.30
CA ASP A 38 8.53 11.81 15.07
C ASP A 38 8.80 10.90 13.86
N ALA A 39 8.38 11.32 12.67
CA ALA A 39 8.54 10.52 11.46
C ALA A 39 10.01 10.12 11.21
N LYS A 40 10.94 11.06 11.39
CA LYS A 40 12.38 10.83 11.20
C LYS A 40 12.94 9.85 12.23
N GLU A 41 12.62 10.05 13.51
CA GLU A 41 13.02 9.14 14.60
C GLU A 41 12.47 7.72 14.40
N ALA A 42 11.19 7.62 13.99
CA ALA A 42 10.56 6.34 13.70
C ALA A 42 11.29 5.60 12.55
N MET A 43 11.71 6.31 11.49
CA MET A 43 12.48 5.72 10.40
C MET A 43 13.87 5.25 10.86
N GLU A 44 14.56 6.01 11.72
CA GLU A 44 15.85 5.60 12.29
C GLU A 44 15.71 4.33 13.14
N ILE A 45 14.66 4.25 13.97
CA ILE A 45 14.37 3.07 14.79
C ILE A 45 14.11 1.86 13.88
N LEU A 46 13.30 2.01 12.82
CA LEU A 46 12.98 0.93 11.89
C LEU A 46 14.20 0.41 11.14
N VAL A 47 15.05 1.30 10.64
CA VAL A 47 16.29 0.91 9.96
C VAL A 47 17.22 0.14 10.90
N LYS A 48 17.36 0.57 12.15
CA LYS A 48 18.15 -0.13 13.18
C LYS A 48 17.57 -1.49 13.57
N MET A 49 16.24 -1.64 13.57
CA MET A 49 15.55 -2.89 13.93
C MET A 49 15.52 -3.93 12.81
N SER A 50 15.83 -3.54 11.57
CA SER A 50 15.84 -4.46 10.45
C SER A 50 16.94 -5.52 10.63
N THR A 51 16.51 -6.77 10.73
CA THR A 51 17.41 -7.92 10.98
C THR A 51 17.32 -9.03 9.94
N ALA A 52 16.52 -8.83 8.89
CA ALA A 52 16.36 -9.80 7.82
C ALA A 52 17.61 -9.85 6.92
N LYS A 53 17.79 -10.97 6.23
CA LYS A 53 18.89 -11.16 5.26
C LYS A 53 18.58 -10.57 3.88
N PHE A 54 17.35 -10.06 3.68
CA PHE A 54 16.90 -9.42 2.45
C PHE A 54 16.59 -7.94 2.74
N ASP A 55 16.54 -7.14 1.70
CA ASP A 55 16.19 -5.73 1.82
C ASP A 55 14.69 -5.57 2.11
N GLU A 56 14.38 -5.30 3.39
CA GLU A 56 13.01 -5.18 3.88
C GLU A 56 12.31 -3.97 3.27
N THR A 57 11.00 -4.07 3.07
CA THR A 57 10.17 -2.94 2.66
C THR A 57 9.65 -2.22 3.90
N VAL A 58 9.77 -0.90 3.92
CA VAL A 58 9.13 -0.04 4.92
C VAL A 58 7.72 0.29 4.45
N GLU A 59 6.74 0.06 5.29
CA GLU A 59 5.32 0.25 5.02
C GLU A 59 4.70 1.22 6.02
N ALA A 60 3.78 2.06 5.52
CA ALA A 60 2.97 2.95 6.33
C ALA A 60 1.53 2.43 6.43
N HIS A 61 1.02 2.38 7.65
CA HIS A 61 -0.35 1.98 7.97
C HIS A 61 -1.05 3.17 8.63
N ILE A 62 -1.95 3.81 7.90
CA ILE A 62 -2.55 5.09 8.27
C ILE A 62 -4.04 4.89 8.47
N LYS A 63 -4.48 4.96 9.73
CA LYS A 63 -5.90 4.88 10.07
C LYS A 63 -6.56 6.24 9.94
N LEU A 64 -7.55 6.30 9.06
CA LEU A 64 -8.29 7.52 8.77
C LEU A 64 -9.62 7.58 9.55
N GLY A 65 -10.07 8.80 9.85
CA GLY A 65 -11.35 9.09 10.49
C GLY A 65 -12.49 9.26 9.47
N VAL A 66 -12.60 8.31 8.53
CA VAL A 66 -13.64 8.26 7.50
C VAL A 66 -14.40 6.94 7.60
N ASP A 67 -15.56 6.85 6.98
CA ASP A 67 -16.29 5.59 6.83
C ASP A 67 -16.19 5.08 5.39
N GLY A 68 -15.35 4.07 5.17
CA GLY A 68 -15.11 3.46 3.86
C GLY A 68 -16.31 2.71 3.26
N ARG A 69 -17.43 2.62 3.98
CA ARG A 69 -18.67 2.03 3.46
C ARG A 69 -19.40 2.98 2.51
N HIS A 70 -19.20 4.28 2.70
CA HIS A 70 -19.79 5.33 1.87
C HIS A 70 -18.86 5.68 0.72
N ALA A 71 -19.40 5.73 -0.48
CA ALA A 71 -18.64 5.99 -1.70
C ALA A 71 -18.00 7.39 -1.73
N ASP A 72 -18.63 8.37 -1.10
CA ASP A 72 -18.18 9.76 -0.92
C ASP A 72 -17.04 9.92 0.09
N GLN A 73 -16.84 8.93 0.99
CA GLN A 73 -15.76 8.90 1.97
C GLN A 73 -14.61 7.95 1.59
N GLN A 74 -14.68 7.34 0.42
CA GLN A 74 -13.61 6.49 -0.10
C GLN A 74 -12.38 7.31 -0.48
N VAL A 75 -11.27 7.06 0.20
CA VAL A 75 -9.97 7.65 -0.10
C VAL A 75 -9.19 6.70 -1.01
N ARG A 76 -8.93 7.14 -2.22
CA ARG A 76 -8.13 6.41 -3.21
C ARG A 76 -7.40 7.39 -4.11
N GLY A 77 -6.13 7.12 -4.38
CA GLY A 77 -5.32 7.93 -5.27
C GLY A 77 -4.02 7.24 -5.61
N ALA A 78 -3.15 7.96 -6.27
CA ALA A 78 -1.79 7.55 -6.56
C ALA A 78 -0.85 8.74 -6.35
N ILE A 79 0.38 8.42 -5.98
CA ILE A 79 1.45 9.40 -5.81
C ILE A 79 2.75 8.83 -6.39
N VAL A 80 3.54 9.69 -6.98
CA VAL A 80 4.93 9.39 -7.36
C VAL A 80 5.81 9.76 -6.17
N LEU A 81 6.51 8.76 -5.62
CA LEU A 81 7.41 8.99 -4.49
C LEU A 81 8.72 9.61 -4.99
N PRO A 82 9.28 10.63 -4.30
CA PRO A 82 10.51 11.31 -4.73
C PRO A 82 11.69 10.37 -4.97
N HIS A 83 11.85 9.34 -4.14
CA HIS A 83 12.92 8.34 -4.26
C HIS A 83 12.43 6.98 -4.78
N GLY A 84 11.19 6.92 -5.31
CA GLY A 84 10.59 5.68 -5.77
C GLY A 84 10.34 4.66 -4.65
N THR A 85 10.06 3.42 -5.05
CA THR A 85 9.77 2.31 -4.12
C THR A 85 10.91 1.30 -3.98
N GLY A 86 11.97 1.41 -4.81
CA GLY A 86 13.06 0.42 -4.88
C GLY A 86 12.66 -0.92 -5.50
N LYS A 87 11.54 -0.96 -6.25
CA LYS A 87 11.12 -2.13 -7.03
C LYS A 87 10.96 -1.73 -8.48
N THR A 88 11.58 -2.49 -9.37
CA THR A 88 11.29 -2.42 -10.80
C THR A 88 9.97 -3.11 -11.07
N LYS A 89 9.01 -2.41 -11.66
CA LYS A 89 7.68 -2.95 -11.99
C LYS A 89 7.63 -3.32 -13.45
N ARG A 90 7.13 -4.50 -13.76
CA ARG A 90 6.83 -4.92 -15.14
C ARG A 90 5.45 -4.38 -15.50
N VAL A 91 5.40 -3.65 -16.61
CA VAL A 91 4.18 -2.93 -17.02
C VAL A 91 3.59 -3.58 -18.26
N LEU A 92 2.32 -3.95 -18.14
CA LEU A 92 1.48 -4.40 -19.25
C LEU A 92 0.62 -3.23 -19.73
N VAL A 93 0.66 -2.94 -21.04
CA VAL A 93 -0.16 -1.88 -21.64
C VAL A 93 -1.18 -2.46 -22.61
N PHE A 94 -2.44 -2.16 -22.36
CA PHE A 94 -3.53 -2.44 -23.32
C PHE A 94 -3.77 -1.23 -24.20
N ALA A 95 -3.29 -1.31 -25.45
CA ALA A 95 -3.45 -0.25 -26.43
C ALA A 95 -3.61 -0.85 -27.84
N LYS A 96 -4.25 -0.09 -28.76
CA LYS A 96 -4.41 -0.44 -30.16
C LYS A 96 -3.77 0.61 -31.08
N GLY A 97 -3.31 0.16 -32.26
CA GLY A 97 -2.80 1.02 -33.31
C GLY A 97 -1.58 1.85 -32.90
N PRO A 98 -1.54 3.16 -33.21
CA PRO A 98 -0.39 4.01 -32.93
C PRO A 98 -0.04 4.09 -31.46
N LYS A 99 -1.02 3.98 -30.56
CA LYS A 99 -0.79 3.96 -29.11
C LYS A 99 -0.03 2.72 -28.62
N ALA A 100 -0.10 1.61 -29.32
CA ALA A 100 0.72 0.44 -29.02
C ALA A 100 2.21 0.72 -29.28
N GLN A 101 2.51 1.41 -30.40
CA GLN A 101 3.88 1.80 -30.75
C GLN A 101 4.46 2.83 -29.75
N GLU A 102 3.63 3.79 -29.30
CA GLU A 102 4.01 4.72 -28.23
C GLU A 102 4.34 3.97 -26.92
N ALA A 103 3.54 2.95 -26.57
CA ALA A 103 3.77 2.14 -25.37
C ALA A 103 5.10 1.35 -25.45
N GLU A 104 5.41 0.78 -26.62
CA GLU A 104 6.69 0.09 -26.87
C GLU A 104 7.87 1.06 -26.77
N ALA A 105 7.74 2.25 -27.39
CA ALA A 105 8.75 3.30 -27.34
C ALA A 105 8.99 3.82 -25.91
N ALA A 106 7.92 3.93 -25.09
CA ALA A 106 8.00 4.28 -23.68
C ALA A 106 8.60 3.15 -22.80
N GLY A 107 8.86 1.98 -23.40
CA GLY A 107 9.50 0.84 -22.75
C GLY A 107 8.55 0.05 -21.86
N ALA A 108 7.34 -0.21 -22.31
CA ALA A 108 6.45 -1.19 -21.69
C ALA A 108 7.01 -2.60 -21.90
N ASP A 109 6.89 -3.46 -20.87
CA ASP A 109 7.38 -4.83 -20.95
C ASP A 109 6.47 -5.70 -21.84
N PHE A 110 5.19 -5.42 -21.82
CA PHE A 110 4.18 -6.13 -22.61
C PHE A 110 3.19 -5.13 -23.19
N VAL A 111 2.99 -5.19 -24.49
CA VAL A 111 2.01 -4.37 -25.21
C VAL A 111 1.12 -5.26 -26.04
N GLY A 112 -0.19 -5.01 -26.02
CA GLY A 112 -1.12 -5.75 -26.87
C GLY A 112 -2.57 -5.38 -26.60
N ALA A 113 -3.46 -6.10 -27.25
CA ALA A 113 -4.88 -5.83 -27.20
C ALA A 113 -5.67 -7.04 -26.67
N GLU A 114 -6.54 -7.59 -27.50
CA GLU A 114 -7.44 -8.70 -27.13
C GLU A 114 -6.68 -10.01 -26.90
N GLU A 115 -5.56 -10.19 -27.60
CA GLU A 115 -4.69 -11.37 -27.50
C GLU A 115 -4.16 -11.57 -26.08
N LEU A 116 -3.65 -10.48 -25.47
CA LEU A 116 -3.16 -10.54 -24.08
C LEU A 116 -4.30 -10.77 -23.09
N ALA A 117 -5.48 -10.23 -23.36
CA ALA A 117 -6.65 -10.48 -22.53
C ALA A 117 -7.04 -11.97 -22.53
N GLU A 118 -7.03 -12.60 -23.70
CA GLU A 118 -7.27 -14.04 -23.82
C GLU A 118 -6.20 -14.86 -23.12
N LYS A 119 -4.92 -14.49 -23.26
CA LYS A 119 -3.80 -15.15 -22.60
C LYS A 119 -3.95 -15.12 -21.08
N ILE A 120 -4.28 -13.96 -20.50
CA ILE A 120 -4.52 -13.81 -19.07
C ILE A 120 -5.69 -14.70 -18.62
N GLN A 121 -6.75 -14.76 -19.42
CA GLN A 121 -7.96 -15.52 -19.04
C GLN A 121 -7.79 -17.02 -19.18
N LYS A 122 -7.12 -17.49 -20.24
CA LYS A 122 -6.96 -18.93 -20.54
C LYS A 122 -5.79 -19.56 -19.79
N GLU A 123 -4.66 -18.84 -19.72
CA GLU A 123 -3.41 -19.37 -19.18
C GLU A 123 -3.12 -18.93 -17.75
N ASN A 124 -3.96 -18.06 -17.15
CA ASN A 124 -3.68 -17.43 -15.86
C ASN A 124 -2.28 -16.79 -15.81
N TRP A 125 -1.90 -16.12 -16.88
CA TRP A 125 -0.60 -15.48 -17.01
C TRP A 125 -0.58 -14.13 -16.29
N PHE A 126 0.38 -13.94 -15.35
CA PHE A 126 0.50 -12.76 -14.49
C PHE A 126 1.95 -12.30 -14.31
N ASP A 127 2.76 -12.39 -15.37
CA ASP A 127 4.16 -11.96 -15.32
C ASP A 127 4.34 -10.43 -15.36
N PHE A 128 3.36 -9.69 -14.90
CA PHE A 128 3.34 -8.24 -14.82
C PHE A 128 2.88 -7.77 -13.44
N ASP A 129 3.27 -6.55 -13.06
CA ASP A 129 2.96 -5.97 -11.75
C ASP A 129 1.93 -4.83 -11.86
N VAL A 130 1.90 -4.11 -12.98
CA VAL A 130 0.98 -2.99 -13.23
C VAL A 130 0.35 -3.13 -14.60
N VAL A 131 -0.93 -2.79 -14.69
CA VAL A 131 -1.67 -2.74 -15.95
C VAL A 131 -2.08 -1.30 -16.25
N VAL A 132 -1.71 -0.84 -17.44
CA VAL A 132 -2.14 0.45 -18.01
C VAL A 132 -3.06 0.14 -19.18
N ALA A 133 -4.12 0.92 -19.35
CA ALA A 133 -5.05 0.75 -20.46
C ALA A 133 -5.46 2.08 -21.05
N THR A 134 -5.62 2.12 -22.36
CA THR A 134 -6.35 3.23 -23.01
C THR A 134 -7.85 3.11 -22.71
N PRO A 135 -8.59 4.22 -22.65
CA PRO A 135 -10.04 4.19 -22.42
C PRO A 135 -10.80 3.28 -23.39
N ASP A 136 -10.36 3.23 -24.64
CA ASP A 136 -10.94 2.40 -25.71
C ASP A 136 -10.85 0.89 -25.40
N MET A 137 -9.77 0.48 -24.71
CA MET A 137 -9.52 -0.92 -24.34
C MET A 137 -10.22 -1.34 -23.06
N MET A 138 -10.83 -0.41 -22.31
CA MET A 138 -11.50 -0.73 -21.04
C MET A 138 -12.65 -1.71 -21.20
N GLY A 139 -13.30 -1.77 -22.38
CA GLY A 139 -14.32 -2.77 -22.68
C GLY A 139 -13.78 -4.21 -22.68
N VAL A 140 -12.53 -4.40 -23.13
CA VAL A 140 -11.83 -5.70 -23.13
C VAL A 140 -11.31 -6.01 -21.73
N VAL A 141 -10.62 -5.04 -21.12
CA VAL A 141 -10.04 -5.17 -19.77
C VAL A 141 -11.13 -5.40 -18.71
N GLY A 142 -12.33 -4.82 -18.90
CA GLY A 142 -13.48 -5.03 -18.03
C GLY A 142 -13.88 -6.49 -17.88
N LYS A 143 -13.73 -7.31 -18.93
CA LYS A 143 -13.98 -8.76 -18.91
C LYS A 143 -13.00 -9.49 -17.98
N LEU A 144 -11.79 -8.93 -17.76
CA LEU A 144 -10.77 -9.45 -16.87
C LEU A 144 -10.97 -9.01 -15.41
N GLY A 145 -11.99 -8.22 -15.11
CA GLY A 145 -12.25 -7.66 -13.78
C GLY A 145 -12.33 -8.72 -12.66
N LYS A 146 -12.87 -9.91 -12.96
CA LYS A 146 -12.95 -11.03 -12.02
C LYS A 146 -11.55 -11.60 -11.65
N VAL A 147 -10.57 -11.42 -12.51
CA VAL A 147 -9.21 -11.96 -12.38
C VAL A 147 -8.23 -10.89 -11.88
N LEU A 148 -8.24 -9.70 -12.48
CA LEU A 148 -7.36 -8.59 -12.12
C LEU A 148 -7.81 -7.86 -10.85
N GLY A 149 -9.13 -7.81 -10.58
CA GLY A 149 -9.70 -7.11 -9.44
C GLY A 149 -9.20 -7.62 -8.08
N PRO A 150 -9.28 -8.94 -7.78
CA PRO A 150 -8.78 -9.50 -6.53
C PRO A 150 -7.27 -9.32 -6.32
N LYS A 151 -6.50 -9.24 -7.43
CA LYS A 151 -5.05 -9.02 -7.39
C LYS A 151 -4.65 -7.55 -7.27
N GLY A 152 -5.63 -6.62 -7.32
CA GLY A 152 -5.36 -5.18 -7.26
C GLY A 152 -4.73 -4.59 -8.53
N MET A 153 -4.72 -5.34 -9.64
CA MET A 153 -4.08 -4.93 -10.91
C MET A 153 -5.07 -4.30 -11.90
N MET A 154 -6.35 -4.10 -11.51
CA MET A 154 -7.37 -3.53 -12.39
C MET A 154 -7.10 -2.05 -12.65
N PRO A 155 -6.92 -1.62 -13.92
CA PRO A 155 -6.72 -0.21 -14.26
C PRO A 155 -7.86 0.67 -13.76
N ASN A 156 -7.53 1.88 -13.32
CA ASN A 156 -8.50 2.84 -12.82
C ASN A 156 -8.12 4.28 -13.19
N PRO A 157 -9.09 5.10 -13.65
CA PRO A 157 -8.83 6.51 -13.94
C PRO A 157 -8.32 7.32 -12.74
N LYS A 158 -8.79 7.00 -11.52
CA LYS A 158 -8.38 7.70 -10.28
C LYS A 158 -6.92 7.47 -9.91
N SER A 159 -6.35 6.33 -10.30
CA SER A 159 -4.92 6.04 -10.12
C SER A 159 -4.07 6.45 -11.33
N GLY A 160 -4.71 6.99 -12.39
CA GLY A 160 -4.03 7.40 -13.61
C GLY A 160 -3.45 6.22 -14.41
N THR A 161 -4.00 5.02 -14.24
CA THR A 161 -3.63 3.82 -15.02
C THR A 161 -4.58 3.60 -16.20
N VAL A 162 -5.64 4.41 -16.32
CA VAL A 162 -6.46 4.55 -17.54
C VAL A 162 -6.23 5.93 -18.10
N THR A 163 -5.49 6.04 -19.19
CA THR A 163 -5.10 7.31 -19.79
C THR A 163 -4.87 7.17 -21.29
N MET A 164 -4.99 8.28 -22.01
CA MET A 164 -4.57 8.40 -23.41
C MET A 164 -3.09 8.74 -23.54
N ASP A 165 -2.48 9.29 -22.47
CA ASP A 165 -1.08 9.68 -22.40
C ASP A 165 -0.26 8.57 -21.76
N ILE A 166 0.17 7.63 -22.59
CA ILE A 166 0.85 6.40 -22.15
C ILE A 166 2.29 6.73 -21.71
N GLU A 167 2.99 7.62 -22.43
CA GLU A 167 4.38 7.96 -22.10
C GLU A 167 4.50 8.48 -20.68
N LYS A 168 3.69 9.47 -20.33
CA LYS A 168 3.66 10.05 -18.98
C LYS A 168 3.30 9.02 -17.92
N ALA A 169 2.30 8.17 -18.18
CA ALA A 169 1.92 7.12 -17.23
C ALA A 169 3.06 6.12 -17.01
N MET A 170 3.80 5.77 -18.05
CA MET A 170 4.95 4.87 -17.98
C MET A 170 6.10 5.49 -17.19
N GLU A 171 6.41 6.77 -17.44
CA GLU A 171 7.44 7.50 -16.68
C GLU A 171 7.10 7.55 -15.18
N GLU A 172 5.86 7.91 -14.84
CA GLU A 172 5.41 7.95 -13.46
C GLU A 172 5.48 6.58 -12.77
N ILE A 173 5.09 5.48 -13.47
CA ILE A 173 5.15 4.13 -12.93
C ILE A 173 6.60 3.69 -12.71
N LYS A 174 7.50 3.99 -13.66
CA LYS A 174 8.94 3.70 -13.55
C LYS A 174 9.62 4.57 -12.48
N ALA A 175 9.17 5.81 -12.31
CA ALA A 175 9.63 6.70 -11.24
C ALA A 175 9.18 6.24 -9.84
N GLY A 176 8.31 5.23 -9.74
CA GLY A 176 7.87 4.67 -8.47
C GLY A 176 6.50 5.16 -8.01
N LYS A 177 5.58 5.31 -8.94
CA LYS A 177 4.17 5.60 -8.63
C LYS A 177 3.57 4.50 -7.75
N VAL A 178 2.99 4.90 -6.63
CA VAL A 178 2.31 4.04 -5.67
C VAL A 178 0.83 4.40 -5.61
N GLU A 179 -0.02 3.40 -5.72
CA GLU A 179 -1.44 3.54 -5.50
C GLU A 179 -1.76 3.33 -4.02
N TYR A 180 -2.62 4.16 -3.46
CA TYR A 180 -3.16 3.97 -2.12
C TYR A 180 -4.69 3.88 -2.15
N ARG A 181 -5.23 3.00 -1.33
CA ARG A 181 -6.66 2.77 -1.21
C ARG A 181 -7.05 2.49 0.22
N LEU A 182 -8.17 3.07 0.64
CA LEU A 182 -8.79 2.77 1.92
C LEU A 182 -9.33 1.34 1.96
N ASP A 183 -9.02 0.60 3.01
CA ASP A 183 -9.54 -0.73 3.24
C ASP A 183 -10.91 -0.69 3.98
N LYS A 184 -11.48 -1.87 4.26
CA LYS A 184 -12.75 -2.00 4.98
C LYS A 184 -12.66 -1.59 6.47
N THR A 185 -11.45 -1.50 7.01
CA THR A 185 -11.16 -1.11 8.41
C THR A 185 -10.77 0.36 8.53
N ASN A 186 -10.89 1.10 7.42
CA ASN A 186 -10.55 2.52 7.30
C ASN A 186 -9.04 2.78 7.50
N ILE A 187 -8.22 1.86 7.02
CA ILE A 187 -6.76 1.97 7.03
C ILE A 187 -6.24 2.02 5.59
N VAL A 188 -5.27 2.88 5.35
CA VAL A 188 -4.47 2.90 4.12
C VAL A 188 -3.15 2.18 4.40
N HIS A 189 -2.85 1.19 3.61
CA HIS A 189 -1.59 0.43 3.65
C HIS A 189 -0.78 0.74 2.41
N THR A 190 0.43 1.29 2.58
CA THR A 190 1.22 1.78 1.45
C THR A 190 2.71 1.55 1.70
N PRO A 191 3.47 1.01 0.74
CA PRO A 191 4.91 0.95 0.83
C PRO A 191 5.51 2.36 0.69
N VAL A 192 6.50 2.67 1.52
CA VAL A 192 7.24 3.94 1.52
C VAL A 192 8.57 3.80 0.80
N GLY A 193 9.22 2.63 0.90
CA GLY A 193 10.50 2.37 0.26
C GLY A 193 11.18 1.13 0.83
N LYS A 194 12.47 1.01 0.56
CA LYS A 194 13.34 -0.06 1.06
C LYS A 194 14.20 0.43 2.21
N VAL A 195 14.53 -0.45 3.13
CA VAL A 195 15.44 -0.14 4.27
C VAL A 195 16.78 0.38 3.77
N SER A 196 17.27 -0.12 2.62
CA SER A 196 18.50 0.32 1.96
C SER A 196 18.53 1.80 1.57
N PHE A 197 17.37 2.47 1.50
CA PHE A 197 17.31 3.92 1.19
C PHE A 197 17.85 4.80 2.31
N GLY A 198 17.86 4.28 3.54
CA GLY A 198 18.21 5.05 4.72
C GLY A 198 17.07 5.93 5.25
N PRO A 199 17.20 6.43 6.50
CA PRO A 199 16.11 7.12 7.19
C PRO A 199 15.69 8.43 6.53
N GLU A 200 16.63 9.18 5.91
CA GLU A 200 16.34 10.49 5.32
C GLU A 200 15.42 10.38 4.10
N LYS A 201 15.79 9.53 3.12
CA LYS A 201 14.98 9.31 1.90
C LYS A 201 13.63 8.69 2.23
N LEU A 202 13.58 7.80 3.22
CA LEU A 202 12.32 7.23 3.70
C LEU A 202 11.42 8.28 4.34
N ALA A 203 11.98 9.22 5.10
CA ALA A 203 11.22 10.32 5.69
C ALA A 203 10.66 11.28 4.62
N GLU A 204 11.43 11.58 3.57
CA GLU A 204 10.97 12.40 2.44
C GLU A 204 9.82 11.71 1.67
N ASN A 205 9.97 10.43 1.36
CA ASN A 205 8.91 9.63 0.73
C ASN A 205 7.64 9.58 1.60
N PHE A 206 7.82 9.39 2.90
CA PHE A 206 6.71 9.35 3.85
C PHE A 206 5.98 10.71 3.94
N ASN A 207 6.72 11.81 3.99
CA ASN A 207 6.13 13.15 4.04
C ASN A 207 5.33 13.43 2.77
N ALA A 208 5.87 13.13 1.59
CA ALA A 208 5.16 13.26 0.32
C ALA A 208 3.85 12.43 0.33
N LEU A 209 3.91 11.17 0.81
CA LEU A 209 2.73 10.33 0.96
C LEU A 209 1.68 10.95 1.89
N MET A 210 2.11 11.48 3.04
CA MET A 210 1.21 12.08 4.01
C MET A 210 0.54 13.35 3.45
N GLU A 211 1.27 14.20 2.74
CA GLU A 211 0.70 15.37 2.05
C GLU A 211 -0.38 14.97 1.05
N ALA A 212 -0.12 13.93 0.23
CA ALA A 212 -1.09 13.45 -0.74
C ALA A 212 -2.37 12.92 -0.06
N ILE A 213 -2.23 12.18 1.06
CA ILE A 213 -3.37 11.66 1.82
C ILE A 213 -4.16 12.79 2.48
N ILE A 214 -3.48 13.82 3.02
CA ILE A 214 -4.14 14.99 3.63
C ILE A 214 -4.90 15.79 2.56
N LYS A 215 -4.30 16.01 1.38
CA LYS A 215 -4.97 16.66 0.25
C LYS A 215 -6.19 15.89 -0.27
N ALA A 216 -6.15 14.55 -0.16
CA ALA A 216 -7.25 13.67 -0.56
C ALA A 216 -8.39 13.58 0.48
N LYS A 217 -8.36 14.39 1.56
CA LYS A 217 -9.39 14.39 2.60
C LYS A 217 -10.76 14.71 1.99
N PRO A 218 -11.77 13.83 2.13
CA PRO A 218 -13.12 14.12 1.69
C PRO A 218 -13.74 15.28 2.47
N SER A 219 -14.49 16.16 1.80
CA SER A 219 -15.17 17.29 2.44
C SER A 219 -16.20 16.87 3.49
N VAL A 220 -16.75 15.66 3.33
CA VAL A 220 -17.74 15.05 4.23
C VAL A 220 -17.09 14.52 5.52
N ALA A 221 -15.77 14.34 5.56
CA ALA A 221 -15.07 13.81 6.73
C ALA A 221 -15.07 14.84 7.88
N LYS A 222 -15.79 14.53 8.95
CA LYS A 222 -15.91 15.35 10.17
C LYS A 222 -14.92 14.87 11.25
N GLY A 223 -14.40 15.81 12.02
CA GLY A 223 -13.50 15.51 13.15
C GLY A 223 -12.07 15.19 12.74
N GLN A 224 -11.38 14.39 13.56
CA GLN A 224 -9.97 14.06 13.36
C GLN A 224 -9.81 13.10 12.17
N TYR A 225 -9.13 13.56 11.11
CA TYR A 225 -8.91 12.79 9.89
C TYR A 225 -7.84 11.72 10.06
N LEU A 226 -6.66 12.08 10.59
CA LEU A 226 -5.59 11.14 10.90
C LEU A 226 -5.78 10.62 12.34
N ARG A 227 -6.22 9.38 12.50
CA ARG A 227 -6.42 8.77 13.83
C ARG A 227 -5.16 8.15 14.40
N SER A 228 -4.47 7.36 13.61
CA SER A 228 -3.18 6.76 13.99
C SER A 228 -2.35 6.50 12.76
N VAL A 229 -1.04 6.63 12.93
CA VAL A 229 -0.04 6.33 11.90
C VAL A 229 0.97 5.36 12.51
N THR A 230 1.23 4.27 11.82
CA THR A 230 2.19 3.26 12.25
C THR A 230 3.09 2.91 11.07
N LEU A 231 4.38 2.89 11.30
CA LEU A 231 5.38 2.46 10.35
C LEU A 231 5.91 1.09 10.76
N ALA A 232 6.17 0.22 9.80
CA ALA A 232 6.75 -1.10 10.05
C ALA A 232 7.65 -1.51 8.89
N THR A 233 8.63 -2.36 9.17
CA THR A 233 9.32 -3.11 8.11
C THR A 233 8.70 -4.50 7.99
N THR A 234 9.06 -5.24 6.95
CA THR A 234 8.48 -6.56 6.67
C THR A 234 8.51 -7.52 7.87
N MET A 235 9.56 -7.46 8.69
CA MET A 235 9.76 -8.39 9.81
C MET A 235 9.80 -7.73 11.19
N SER A 236 9.68 -6.39 11.27
CA SER A 236 9.77 -5.64 12.53
C SER A 236 8.41 -5.43 13.21
N PRO A 237 8.40 -5.10 14.51
CA PRO A 237 7.22 -4.53 15.15
C PRO A 237 6.90 -3.14 14.59
N GLY A 238 5.63 -2.75 14.70
CA GLY A 238 5.18 -1.43 14.26
C GLY A 238 5.58 -0.32 15.23
N VAL A 239 6.10 0.78 14.71
CA VAL A 239 6.46 2.00 15.44
C VAL A 239 5.37 3.04 15.20
N LYS A 240 4.82 3.61 16.28
CA LYS A 240 3.76 4.61 16.19
C LYS A 240 4.36 5.99 15.92
N VAL A 241 3.79 6.71 14.95
CA VAL A 241 4.14 8.10 14.64
C VAL A 241 3.07 9.04 15.14
N ASN A 242 3.46 10.19 15.64
CA ASN A 242 2.52 11.21 16.13
C ASN A 242 1.78 11.89 14.96
N PRO A 243 0.46 11.69 14.81
CA PRO A 243 -0.30 12.27 13.70
C PRO A 243 -0.36 13.80 13.74
N GLN A 244 -0.23 14.42 14.92
CA GLN A 244 -0.34 15.86 15.08
C GLN A 244 0.86 16.61 14.52
N ARG A 245 2.06 16.01 14.59
CA ARG A 245 3.29 16.60 14.06
C ARG A 245 3.42 16.48 12.53
N ILE A 246 2.59 15.66 11.91
CA ILE A 246 2.55 15.48 10.44
C ILE A 246 1.65 16.54 9.79
N GLN A 247 0.71 17.13 10.54
CA GLN A 247 -0.27 18.12 10.03
C GLN A 247 0.24 19.56 10.07
N GLY A 248 1.48 19.75 10.49
CA GLY A 248 2.14 21.06 10.59
C GLY A 248 2.68 21.58 9.29
#